data_22f8df5df42b2999c7e8d2330eb1910e
#
_entry.id   22f8df5df42b2999c7e8d2330eb1910e
#
_cell.length_a   1.000
_cell.length_b   1.000
_cell.length_c   1.000
_cell.angle_alpha   90.00
_cell.angle_beta   90.00
_cell.angle_gamma   90.00
#
_symmetry.space_group_name_H-M   'P 1'
#
loop_
_entity.id
_entity.type
_entity.pdbx_description
1 polymer ?
#
loop_
_entity_poly.entity_id
_entity_poly.type
_entity_poly.pdbx_seq_one_letter_code
_entity_poly.pdbx_strand_id
1 'polypeptide(L)'
;FPHVRLIEQAHGGPAEGRNRGVDHAKGDVIVFIDSDLVVTESFLASHARALQRSWRERGDRLCFTYGAVINTANFDAPTSERHKLRDLSWAYFATGNVAIDREVLERSGLFDTGFRLYGWEDLELGERLRRMGVSLVKCPEAVGYHWHPALSLDQIPRLVQVEGERARMGLVFYRKHPTRRVRFIIQFTWLHRILWELLTLGGLINEHSLRPVLRWLIRHHYAGTAMELLRLPLNRIGVRALFREARASGIK
;
A
#
# COMPACT_ATOMS: atom_id res chain seq x y z
N PHE A 1 1.54 -26.65 -7.68
CA PHE A 1 2.77 -25.98 -8.13
C PHE A 1 3.93 -26.48 -7.26
N PRO A 2 4.84 -27.33 -7.80
CA PRO A 2 5.88 -28.01 -7.02
C PRO A 2 6.93 -27.07 -6.42
N HIS A 3 7.02 -25.85 -6.91
CA HIS A 3 7.96 -24.83 -6.42
C HIS A 3 7.37 -23.83 -5.42
N VAL A 4 6.06 -23.92 -5.15
CA VAL A 4 5.38 -23.07 -4.19
C VAL A 4 5.36 -23.75 -2.83
N ARG A 5 5.81 -23.04 -1.80
CA ARG A 5 5.75 -23.49 -0.41
C ARG A 5 4.69 -22.69 0.33
N LEU A 6 3.64 -23.37 0.77
CA LEU A 6 2.64 -22.78 1.66
C LEU A 6 3.16 -22.81 3.10
N ILE A 7 3.05 -21.67 3.80
CA ILE A 7 3.38 -21.53 5.22
C ILE A 7 2.14 -21.07 5.94
N GLU A 8 1.59 -21.93 6.78
CA GLU A 8 0.44 -21.63 7.61
C GLU A 8 0.88 -21.05 8.97
N GLN A 9 0.13 -20.05 9.44
CA GLN A 9 0.35 -19.44 10.75
C GLN A 9 -0.96 -18.87 11.31
N ALA A 10 -0.98 -18.64 12.63
CA ALA A 10 -2.05 -17.87 13.26
C ALA A 10 -2.06 -16.44 12.71
N HIS A 11 -3.25 -15.81 12.64
CA HIS A 11 -3.38 -14.44 12.12
C HIS A 11 -2.67 -13.44 13.04
N GLY A 12 -1.58 -12.86 12.56
CA GLY A 12 -0.79 -11.83 13.26
C GLY A 12 -0.63 -10.51 12.49
N GLY A 13 -1.40 -10.37 11.38
CA GLY A 13 -1.34 -9.21 10.51
C GLY A 13 -0.30 -9.33 9.38
N PRO A 14 -0.27 -8.34 8.45
CA PRO A 14 0.56 -8.42 7.24
C PRO A 14 2.06 -8.39 7.54
N ALA A 15 2.50 -7.65 8.56
CA ALA A 15 3.89 -7.57 8.96
C ALA A 15 4.46 -8.93 9.39
N GLU A 16 3.72 -9.66 10.26
CA GLU A 16 4.13 -10.98 10.73
C GLU A 16 4.17 -11.99 9.58
N GLY A 17 3.16 -11.99 8.70
CA GLY A 17 3.14 -12.86 7.53
C GLY A 17 4.34 -12.64 6.60
N ARG A 18 4.70 -11.38 6.32
CA ARG A 18 5.87 -11.06 5.48
C ARG A 18 7.18 -11.46 6.16
N ASN A 19 7.36 -11.19 7.45
CA ASN A 19 8.56 -11.62 8.19
C ASN A 19 8.69 -13.14 8.14
N ARG A 20 7.60 -13.87 8.35
CA ARG A 20 7.60 -15.33 8.25
C ARG A 20 8.01 -15.82 6.85
N GLY A 21 7.57 -15.12 5.81
CA GLY A 21 8.00 -15.39 4.43
C GLY A 21 9.51 -15.18 4.25
N VAL A 22 10.06 -14.09 4.80
CA VAL A 22 11.51 -13.79 4.75
C VAL A 22 12.32 -14.88 5.47
N ASP A 23 11.90 -15.31 6.67
CA ASP A 23 12.57 -16.35 7.44
C ASP A 23 12.69 -17.68 6.66
N HIS A 24 11.72 -17.98 5.81
CA HIS A 24 11.67 -19.22 5.03
C HIS A 24 12.25 -19.08 3.61
N ALA A 25 12.48 -17.87 3.16
CA ALA A 25 13.08 -17.62 1.86
C ALA A 25 14.56 -18.03 1.87
N LYS A 26 15.11 -18.46 0.72
CA LYS A 26 16.50 -18.91 0.59
C LYS A 26 17.34 -18.04 -0.34
N GLY A 27 16.70 -17.17 -1.13
CA GLY A 27 17.38 -16.31 -2.10
C GLY A 27 18.06 -15.09 -1.45
N ASP A 28 19.06 -14.53 -2.11
CA ASP A 28 19.75 -13.30 -1.70
C ASP A 28 18.90 -12.05 -1.96
N VAL A 29 17.90 -12.15 -2.82
CA VAL A 29 16.94 -11.11 -3.11
C VAL A 29 15.56 -11.56 -2.68
N ILE A 30 14.88 -10.73 -1.91
CA ILE A 30 13.50 -10.93 -1.50
C ILE A 30 12.59 -10.11 -2.42
N VAL A 31 11.59 -10.77 -3.00
CA VAL A 31 10.55 -10.11 -3.80
C VAL A 31 9.23 -10.19 -3.06
N PHE A 32 8.63 -9.04 -2.79
CA PHE A 32 7.28 -8.96 -2.23
C PHE A 32 6.29 -8.68 -3.34
N ILE A 33 5.23 -9.46 -3.37
CA ILE A 33 4.07 -9.28 -4.25
C ILE A 33 2.79 -9.51 -3.44
N ASP A 34 1.71 -8.83 -3.81
CA ASP A 34 0.39 -9.11 -3.25
C ASP A 34 -0.18 -10.42 -3.85
N SER A 35 -0.99 -11.14 -3.08
CA SER A 35 -1.52 -12.46 -3.46
C SER A 35 -2.49 -12.43 -4.66
N ASP A 36 -3.00 -11.26 -5.00
CA ASP A 36 -3.90 -10.95 -6.10
C ASP A 36 -3.19 -10.23 -7.27
N LEU A 37 -1.85 -10.38 -7.35
CA LEU A 37 -1.02 -9.84 -8.42
C LEU A 37 -0.69 -10.92 -9.47
N VAL A 38 -1.07 -10.69 -10.72
CA VAL A 38 -0.63 -11.49 -11.87
C VAL A 38 0.58 -10.81 -12.52
N VAL A 39 1.68 -11.52 -12.62
CA VAL A 39 2.94 -10.95 -13.11
C VAL A 39 3.27 -11.39 -14.54
N THR A 40 4.05 -10.56 -15.26
CA THR A 40 4.57 -10.92 -16.59
C THR A 40 5.72 -11.92 -16.50
N GLU A 41 6.00 -12.65 -17.59
CA GLU A 41 7.11 -13.62 -17.66
C GLU A 41 8.48 -12.98 -17.34
N SER A 42 8.68 -11.73 -17.73
CA SER A 42 9.91 -10.99 -17.49
C SER A 42 10.03 -10.39 -16.08
N PHE A 43 9.01 -10.54 -15.24
CA PHE A 43 8.89 -9.85 -13.95
C PHE A 43 10.14 -10.02 -13.06
N LEU A 44 10.50 -11.24 -12.70
CA LEU A 44 11.65 -11.52 -11.83
C LEU A 44 12.97 -11.10 -12.50
N ALA A 45 13.13 -11.38 -13.80
CA ALA A 45 14.31 -11.01 -14.55
C ALA A 45 14.49 -9.48 -14.64
N SER A 46 13.41 -8.74 -14.72
CA SER A 46 13.45 -7.27 -14.72
C SER A 46 13.93 -6.70 -13.40
N HIS A 47 13.41 -7.17 -12.28
CA HIS A 47 13.90 -6.81 -10.95
C HIS A 47 15.37 -7.15 -10.76
N ALA A 48 15.78 -8.38 -11.12
CA ALA A 48 17.17 -8.83 -10.98
C ALA A 48 18.14 -7.96 -11.78
N ARG A 49 17.81 -7.67 -13.05
CA ARG A 49 18.62 -6.79 -13.91
C ARG A 49 18.73 -5.38 -13.36
N ALA A 50 17.63 -4.81 -12.87
CA ALA A 50 17.62 -3.45 -12.33
C ALA A 50 18.45 -3.34 -11.04
N LEU A 51 18.34 -4.32 -10.12
CA LEU A 51 19.18 -4.40 -8.92
C LEU A 51 20.65 -4.54 -9.28
N GLN A 52 21.02 -5.51 -10.13
CA GLN A 52 22.41 -5.75 -10.52
C GLN A 52 23.05 -4.54 -11.21
N ARG A 53 22.29 -3.81 -12.04
CA ARG A 53 22.74 -2.56 -12.64
C ARG A 53 23.03 -1.51 -11.56
N SER A 54 22.06 -1.27 -10.68
CA SER A 54 22.20 -0.29 -9.61
C SER A 54 23.36 -0.61 -8.68
N TRP A 55 23.56 -1.88 -8.30
CA TRP A 55 24.68 -2.31 -7.46
C TRP A 55 26.05 -2.04 -8.13
N ARG A 56 26.17 -2.30 -9.43
CA ARG A 56 27.40 -2.00 -10.18
C ARG A 56 27.68 -0.51 -10.30
N GLU A 57 26.66 0.29 -10.57
CA GLU A 57 26.78 1.75 -10.73
C GLU A 57 27.08 2.45 -9.40
N ARG A 58 26.55 1.97 -8.31
CA ARG A 58 26.70 2.56 -6.97
C ARG A 58 27.91 2.00 -6.20
N GLY A 59 28.34 0.80 -6.50
CA GLY A 59 29.35 0.08 -5.71
C GLY A 59 28.82 -0.45 -4.36
N ASP A 60 27.52 -0.39 -4.12
CA ASP A 60 26.85 -0.89 -2.91
C ASP A 60 25.51 -1.60 -3.24
N ARG A 61 24.91 -2.27 -2.24
CA ARG A 61 23.60 -2.92 -2.37
C ARG A 61 22.44 -2.11 -1.74
N LEU A 62 22.69 -0.85 -1.37
CA LEU A 62 21.72 0.00 -0.68
C LEU A 62 20.64 0.54 -1.62
N CYS A 63 19.93 -0.35 -2.29
CA CYS A 63 18.79 -0.02 -3.12
C CYS A 63 17.75 -1.13 -3.11
N PHE A 64 16.52 -0.77 -3.50
CA PHE A 64 15.44 -1.69 -3.83
C PHE A 64 14.78 -1.25 -5.13
N THR A 65 14.19 -2.19 -5.85
CA THR A 65 13.45 -1.90 -7.08
C THR A 65 11.95 -1.88 -6.78
N TYR A 66 11.24 -0.95 -7.43
CA TYR A 66 9.79 -0.82 -7.40
C TYR A 66 9.24 -0.98 -8.81
N GLY A 67 8.44 -2.03 -9.03
CA GLY A 67 7.85 -2.35 -10.31
C GLY A 67 6.54 -1.59 -10.58
N ALA A 68 6.01 -1.74 -11.79
CA ALA A 68 4.72 -1.17 -12.16
C ALA A 68 3.57 -2.04 -11.65
N VAL A 69 2.52 -1.40 -11.10
CA VAL A 69 1.27 -2.06 -10.70
C VAL A 69 0.12 -1.47 -11.52
N ILE A 70 -0.60 -2.33 -12.24
CA ILE A 70 -1.74 -1.99 -13.07
C ILE A 70 -2.99 -2.59 -12.43
N ASN A 71 -3.89 -1.76 -11.92
CA ASN A 71 -5.14 -2.25 -11.34
C ASN A 71 -6.10 -2.71 -12.45
N THR A 72 -6.68 -3.89 -12.29
CA THR A 72 -7.67 -4.47 -13.20
C THR A 72 -8.82 -5.09 -12.42
N ALA A 73 -10.03 -5.02 -12.98
CA ALA A 73 -11.18 -5.78 -12.50
C ALA A 73 -11.45 -7.04 -13.37
N ASN A 74 -10.67 -7.25 -14.45
CA ASN A 74 -10.82 -8.38 -15.33
C ASN A 74 -10.03 -9.58 -14.77
N PHE A 75 -10.75 -10.53 -14.18
CA PHE A 75 -10.16 -11.75 -13.61
C PHE A 75 -9.69 -12.72 -14.70
N ASP A 76 -10.43 -12.84 -15.80
CA ASP A 76 -10.17 -13.84 -16.84
C ASP A 76 -8.98 -13.47 -17.74
N ALA A 77 -8.76 -12.17 -17.94
CA ALA A 77 -7.65 -11.66 -18.75
C ALA A 77 -7.03 -10.40 -18.11
N PRO A 78 -6.39 -10.50 -16.92
CA PRO A 78 -5.88 -9.34 -16.19
C PRO A 78 -4.82 -8.57 -16.98
N THR A 79 -4.04 -9.25 -17.81
CA THR A 79 -2.97 -8.66 -18.65
C THR A 79 -3.50 -7.86 -19.85
N SER A 80 -4.81 -7.91 -20.14
CA SER A 80 -5.42 -7.11 -21.20
C SER A 80 -5.59 -5.63 -20.83
N GLU A 81 -5.45 -5.28 -19.55
CA GLU A 81 -5.61 -3.92 -19.07
C GLU A 81 -4.43 -3.04 -19.51
N ARG A 82 -4.73 -1.85 -20.04
CA ARG A 82 -3.71 -0.89 -20.45
C ARG A 82 -3.20 -0.08 -19.26
N HIS A 83 -1.95 0.31 -19.30
CA HIS A 83 -1.35 1.21 -18.32
C HIS A 83 -2.10 2.56 -18.32
N LYS A 84 -2.94 2.77 -17.32
CA LYS A 84 -3.68 4.02 -17.10
C LYS A 84 -2.90 4.89 -16.14
N LEU A 85 -2.18 5.87 -16.62
CA LEU A 85 -1.49 6.91 -15.85
C LEU A 85 -0.29 6.45 -14.99
N ARG A 86 0.66 7.35 -14.83
CA ARG A 86 1.84 7.16 -13.95
C ARG A 86 1.37 6.99 -12.52
N ASP A 87 1.91 5.99 -11.84
CA ASP A 87 1.78 5.86 -10.39
C ASP A 87 2.31 7.15 -9.73
N LEU A 88 1.40 7.95 -9.20
CA LEU A 88 1.68 9.17 -8.46
C LEU A 88 1.83 8.88 -6.96
N SER A 89 1.96 7.62 -6.56
CA SER A 89 2.15 7.22 -5.18
C SER A 89 3.40 7.89 -4.58
N TRP A 90 3.23 8.48 -3.40
CA TRP A 90 4.31 9.00 -2.57
C TRP A 90 4.93 7.92 -1.69
N ALA A 91 4.48 6.66 -1.84
CA ALA A 91 5.02 5.52 -1.12
C ALA A 91 6.48 5.31 -1.52
N TYR A 92 7.37 5.38 -0.52
CA TYR A 92 8.79 5.10 -0.76
C TYR A 92 9.04 3.60 -0.91
N PHE A 93 8.40 2.79 -0.06
CA PHE A 93 8.44 1.33 -0.10
C PHE A 93 7.01 0.81 0.04
N ALA A 94 6.52 0.09 -0.97
CA ALA A 94 5.18 -0.50 -0.97
C ALA A 94 5.28 -1.96 -1.44
N THR A 95 4.84 -2.88 -0.64
CA THR A 95 5.09 -4.32 -0.78
C THR A 95 4.31 -5.01 -1.89
N GLY A 96 3.46 -4.30 -2.61
CA GLY A 96 2.71 -4.89 -3.73
C GLY A 96 3.58 -5.31 -4.92
N ASN A 97 4.76 -4.67 -5.13
CA ASN A 97 5.68 -5.02 -6.21
C ASN A 97 7.07 -4.43 -5.94
N VAL A 98 7.86 -5.06 -5.07
CA VAL A 98 9.23 -4.61 -4.76
C VAL A 98 10.19 -5.78 -4.67
N ALA A 99 11.47 -5.54 -5.03
CA ALA A 99 12.57 -6.46 -4.79
C ALA A 99 13.70 -5.75 -4.05
N ILE A 100 14.24 -6.40 -3.04
CA ILE A 100 15.29 -5.86 -2.17
C ILE A 100 16.31 -6.94 -1.81
N ASP A 101 17.57 -6.56 -1.65
CA ASP A 101 18.59 -7.43 -1.10
C ASP A 101 18.21 -7.88 0.32
N ARG A 102 18.35 -9.20 0.58
CA ARG A 102 18.00 -9.80 1.89
C ARG A 102 18.74 -9.15 3.05
N GLU A 103 20.06 -8.99 2.91
CA GLU A 103 20.90 -8.45 3.99
C GLU A 103 20.52 -7.01 4.32
N VAL A 104 20.21 -6.20 3.31
CA VAL A 104 19.71 -4.82 3.49
C VAL A 104 18.37 -4.83 4.24
N LEU A 105 17.45 -5.74 3.88
CA LEU A 105 16.16 -5.90 4.53
C LEU A 105 16.31 -6.34 5.99
N GLU A 106 17.14 -7.34 6.27
CA GLU A 106 17.41 -7.84 7.64
C GLU A 106 18.06 -6.76 8.51
N ARG A 107 19.05 -6.04 7.99
CA ARG A 107 19.68 -4.89 8.68
C ARG A 107 18.70 -3.77 8.98
N SER A 108 17.63 -3.63 8.22
CA SER A 108 16.57 -2.65 8.50
C SER A 108 15.68 -3.05 9.68
N GLY A 109 15.76 -4.31 10.18
CA GLY A 109 14.97 -4.87 11.27
C GLY A 109 13.62 -5.44 10.80
N LEU A 110 13.45 -5.74 9.51
CA LEU A 110 12.25 -6.34 8.92
C LEU A 110 10.97 -5.50 9.14
N PHE A 111 9.79 -6.10 8.98
CA PHE A 111 8.52 -5.42 9.25
C PHE A 111 8.24 -5.39 10.76
N ASP A 112 7.73 -4.26 11.23
CA ASP A 112 7.36 -4.11 12.63
C ASP A 112 6.01 -4.78 12.92
N THR A 113 6.02 -5.85 13.71
CA THR A 113 4.84 -6.63 14.10
C THR A 113 3.88 -5.90 15.04
N GLY A 114 4.23 -4.70 15.50
CA GLY A 114 3.31 -3.79 16.18
C GLY A 114 2.17 -3.26 15.30
N PHE A 115 2.32 -3.38 13.96
CA PHE A 115 1.25 -3.09 13.00
C PHE A 115 0.35 -4.31 12.83
N ARG A 116 -0.59 -4.49 13.76
CA ARG A 116 -1.49 -5.64 13.80
C ARG A 116 -2.77 -5.48 12.98
N LEU A 117 -3.12 -4.24 12.61
CA LEU A 117 -4.26 -3.92 11.78
C LEU A 117 -3.79 -3.49 10.38
N TYR A 118 -4.71 -3.17 9.51
CA TYR A 118 -4.42 -2.83 8.12
C TYR A 118 -3.65 -1.51 7.97
N GLY A 119 -2.53 -1.57 7.27
CA GLY A 119 -1.82 -0.44 6.66
C GLY A 119 -0.65 0.14 7.46
N TRP A 120 0.23 0.79 6.72
CA TRP A 120 1.40 1.57 7.12
C TRP A 120 2.66 0.79 7.50
N GLU A 121 2.62 -0.54 7.66
CA GLU A 121 3.77 -1.37 8.01
C GLU A 121 4.89 -1.30 6.96
N ASP A 122 4.51 -1.20 5.69
CA ASP A 122 5.41 -1.08 4.55
C ASP A 122 6.03 0.32 4.46
N LEU A 123 5.23 1.37 4.66
CA LEU A 123 5.70 2.75 4.67
C LEU A 123 6.57 3.06 5.90
N GLU A 124 6.32 2.40 7.02
CA GLU A 124 7.17 2.47 8.21
C GLU A 124 8.54 1.84 7.93
N LEU A 125 8.57 0.65 7.33
CA LEU A 125 9.81 0.03 6.88
C LEU A 125 10.52 0.93 5.85
N GLY A 126 9.78 1.51 4.92
CA GLY A 126 10.29 2.47 3.94
C GLY A 126 10.96 3.68 4.59
N GLU A 127 10.43 4.20 5.71
CA GLU A 127 11.05 5.31 6.44
C GLU A 127 12.37 4.89 7.10
N ARG A 128 12.47 3.64 7.63
CA ARG A 128 13.75 3.10 8.13
C ARG A 128 14.77 2.89 7.02
N LEU A 129 14.37 2.27 5.90
CA LEU A 129 15.21 2.09 4.72
C LEU A 129 15.74 3.43 4.19
N ARG A 130 14.89 4.45 4.11
CA ARG A 130 15.28 5.81 3.69
C ARG A 130 16.33 6.42 4.62
N ARG A 131 16.20 6.23 5.94
CA ARG A 131 17.19 6.70 6.93
C ARG A 131 18.51 5.97 6.84
N MET A 132 18.50 4.72 6.38
CA MET A 132 19.70 3.94 6.09
C MET A 132 20.38 4.35 4.76
N GLY A 133 19.80 5.29 4.01
CA GLY A 133 20.33 5.70 2.70
C GLY A 133 20.00 4.73 1.56
N VAL A 134 19.08 3.78 1.78
CA VAL A 134 18.65 2.84 0.74
C VAL A 134 17.85 3.60 -0.32
N SER A 135 18.18 3.45 -1.59
CA SER A 135 17.59 4.20 -2.70
C SER A 135 16.48 3.43 -3.39
N LEU A 136 15.44 4.14 -3.82
CA LEU A 136 14.40 3.61 -4.71
C LEU A 136 14.90 3.60 -6.16
N VAL A 137 14.84 2.45 -6.82
CA VAL A 137 15.07 2.26 -8.25
C VAL A 137 13.76 1.87 -8.93
N LYS A 138 13.24 2.73 -9.79
CA LYS A 138 12.03 2.40 -10.56
C LYS A 138 12.35 1.33 -11.61
N CYS A 139 11.51 0.31 -11.68
CA CYS A 139 11.62 -0.82 -12.61
C CYS A 139 10.28 -1.01 -13.36
N PRO A 140 9.92 -0.11 -14.28
CA PRO A 140 8.62 -0.15 -14.96
C PRO A 140 8.44 -1.42 -15.82
N GLU A 141 9.51 -2.14 -16.15
CA GLU A 141 9.47 -3.41 -16.88
C GLU A 141 9.02 -4.60 -16.01
N ALA A 142 9.08 -4.47 -14.67
CA ALA A 142 8.55 -5.46 -13.75
C ALA A 142 7.05 -5.17 -13.52
N VAL A 143 6.22 -5.62 -14.46
CA VAL A 143 4.78 -5.33 -14.47
C VAL A 143 4.02 -6.38 -13.69
N GLY A 144 3.17 -5.94 -12.77
CA GLY A 144 2.17 -6.73 -12.08
C GLY A 144 0.76 -6.17 -12.30
N TYR A 145 -0.20 -7.04 -12.61
CA TYR A 145 -1.60 -6.71 -12.76
C TYR A 145 -2.33 -7.07 -11.46
N HIS A 146 -2.75 -6.04 -10.73
CA HIS A 146 -3.38 -6.19 -9.44
C HIS A 146 -4.89 -6.32 -9.61
N TRP A 147 -5.39 -7.52 -9.42
CA TRP A 147 -6.81 -7.79 -9.56
C TRP A 147 -7.58 -7.31 -8.33
N HIS A 148 -8.59 -6.52 -8.58
CA HIS A 148 -9.56 -6.12 -7.58
C HIS A 148 -10.97 -6.37 -8.09
N PRO A 149 -11.85 -6.99 -7.30
CA PRO A 149 -13.25 -7.09 -7.67
C PRO A 149 -13.83 -5.69 -7.87
N ALA A 150 -14.72 -5.56 -8.84
CA ALA A 150 -15.45 -4.30 -9.04
C ALA A 150 -16.16 -3.90 -7.74
N LEU A 151 -16.18 -2.60 -7.45
CA LEU A 151 -16.85 -2.07 -6.26
C LEU A 151 -18.33 -2.53 -6.23
N SER A 152 -18.74 -3.05 -5.07
CA SER A 152 -20.14 -3.31 -4.74
C SER A 152 -20.56 -2.53 -3.49
N LEU A 153 -21.87 -2.23 -3.36
CA LEU A 153 -22.37 -1.37 -2.28
C LEU A 153 -22.29 -2.04 -0.89
N ASP A 154 -22.26 -3.34 -0.83
CA ASP A 154 -22.12 -4.14 0.38
C ASP A 154 -20.70 -4.14 0.95
N GLN A 155 -19.70 -3.77 0.15
CA GLN A 155 -18.32 -3.59 0.62
C GLN A 155 -18.13 -2.29 1.40
N ILE A 156 -19.01 -1.29 1.27
CA ILE A 156 -18.85 0.03 1.88
C ILE A 156 -18.62 -0.03 3.41
N PRO A 157 -19.37 -0.81 4.21
CA PRO A 157 -19.12 -0.91 5.64
C PRO A 157 -17.72 -1.41 5.97
N ARG A 158 -17.19 -2.38 5.21
CA ARG A 158 -15.83 -2.88 5.39
C ARG A 158 -14.79 -1.81 5.04
N LEU A 159 -14.99 -1.06 3.96
CA LEU A 159 -14.11 0.05 3.58
C LEU A 159 -14.06 1.13 4.68
N VAL A 160 -15.19 1.49 5.27
CA VAL A 160 -15.25 2.42 6.40
C VAL A 160 -14.48 1.88 7.62
N GLN A 161 -14.63 0.59 7.94
CA GLN A 161 -13.88 -0.06 9.01
C GLN A 161 -12.36 0.00 8.76
N VAL A 162 -11.93 -0.29 7.53
CA VAL A 162 -10.52 -0.23 7.12
C VAL A 162 -9.93 1.17 7.35
N GLU A 163 -10.67 2.24 7.06
CA GLU A 163 -10.19 3.60 7.34
C GLU A 163 -9.99 3.85 8.85
N GLY A 164 -10.80 3.26 9.71
CA GLY A 164 -10.59 3.28 11.16
C GLY A 164 -9.34 2.50 11.61
N GLU A 165 -9.09 1.36 10.99
CA GLU A 165 -7.89 0.55 11.24
C GLU A 165 -6.62 1.32 10.79
N ARG A 166 -6.64 1.91 9.59
CA ARG A 166 -5.57 2.76 9.06
C ARG A 166 -5.28 3.98 9.94
N ALA A 167 -6.33 4.61 10.48
CA ALA A 167 -6.16 5.74 11.38
C ALA A 167 -5.37 5.34 12.64
N ARG A 168 -5.71 4.21 13.27
CA ARG A 168 -4.99 3.68 14.44
C ARG A 168 -3.55 3.34 14.13
N MET A 169 -3.31 2.60 13.04
CA MET A 169 -1.95 2.23 12.61
C MET A 169 -1.15 3.45 12.16
N GLY A 170 -1.78 4.47 11.59
CA GLY A 170 -1.15 5.74 11.27
C GLY A 170 -0.58 6.45 12.50
N LEU A 171 -1.27 6.40 13.65
CA LEU A 171 -0.73 6.94 14.90
C LEU A 171 0.41 6.09 15.46
N VAL A 172 0.38 4.76 15.30
CA VAL A 172 1.51 3.90 15.62
C VAL A 172 2.73 4.32 14.79
N PHE A 173 2.55 4.53 13.49
CA PHE A 173 3.60 5.02 12.60
C PHE A 173 4.15 6.38 13.06
N TYR A 174 3.27 7.33 13.36
CA TYR A 174 3.68 8.66 13.82
C TYR A 174 4.42 8.62 15.16
N ARG A 175 3.99 7.80 16.11
CA ARG A 175 4.69 7.65 17.41
C ARG A 175 6.12 7.13 17.24
N LYS A 176 6.34 6.21 16.29
CA LYS A 176 7.67 5.67 15.98
C LYS A 176 8.55 6.68 15.23
N HIS A 177 7.95 7.48 14.39
CA HIS A 177 8.63 8.47 13.54
C HIS A 177 7.89 9.83 13.59
N PRO A 178 8.03 10.63 14.66
CA PRO A 178 7.29 11.89 14.85
C PRO A 178 7.85 13.02 13.96
N THR A 179 7.80 12.85 12.65
CA THR A 179 8.31 13.79 11.66
C THR A 179 7.19 14.49 10.91
N ARG A 180 7.46 15.70 10.37
CA ARG A 180 6.53 16.40 9.49
C ARG A 180 6.17 15.58 8.25
N ARG A 181 7.14 14.80 7.74
CA ARG A 181 6.93 13.90 6.60
C ARG A 181 5.89 12.83 6.93
N VAL A 182 6.04 12.11 8.04
CA VAL A 182 5.08 11.07 8.45
C VAL A 182 3.72 11.68 8.74
N ARG A 183 3.65 12.83 9.43
CA ARG A 183 2.38 13.58 9.61
C ARG A 183 1.66 13.84 8.29
N PHE A 184 2.41 14.22 7.26
CA PHE A 184 1.85 14.51 5.94
C PHE A 184 1.38 13.21 5.26
N ILE A 185 2.19 12.16 5.29
CA ILE A 185 1.88 10.85 4.68
C ILE A 185 0.58 10.27 5.25
N ILE A 186 0.42 10.26 6.56
CA ILE A 186 -0.78 9.75 7.23
C ILE A 186 -1.94 10.75 7.23
N GLN A 187 -1.78 11.91 6.61
CA GLN A 187 -2.75 13.02 6.57
C GLN A 187 -3.10 13.60 7.95
N PHE A 188 -2.21 13.50 8.93
CA PHE A 188 -2.38 14.07 10.27
C PHE A 188 -2.00 15.54 10.31
N THR A 189 -2.62 16.36 9.48
CA THR A 189 -2.43 17.81 9.41
C THR A 189 -3.79 18.52 9.34
N TRP A 190 -3.86 19.73 9.89
CA TRP A 190 -5.08 20.55 9.81
C TRP A 190 -5.46 20.88 8.35
N LEU A 191 -4.46 20.97 7.45
CA LEU A 191 -4.67 21.18 6.01
C LEU A 191 -5.50 20.04 5.40
N HIS A 192 -5.12 18.75 5.63
CA HIS A 192 -5.89 17.62 5.15
C HIS A 192 -7.30 17.58 5.76
N ARG A 193 -7.42 17.94 7.04
CA ARG A 193 -8.72 18.01 7.70
C ARG A 193 -9.64 19.02 7.02
N ILE A 194 -9.16 20.25 6.76
CA ILE A 194 -9.96 21.27 6.06
C ILE A 194 -10.26 20.83 4.64
N LEU A 195 -9.26 20.32 3.91
CA LEU A 195 -9.44 19.84 2.54
C LEU A 195 -10.60 18.82 2.42
N TRP A 196 -10.59 17.81 3.28
CA TRP A 196 -11.64 16.77 3.21
C TRP A 196 -13.01 17.28 3.71
N GLU A 197 -13.06 18.23 4.65
CA GLU A 197 -14.32 18.89 5.00
C GLU A 197 -14.87 19.69 3.81
N LEU A 198 -14.03 20.46 3.12
CA LEU A 198 -14.46 21.24 1.95
C LEU A 198 -14.91 20.33 0.80
N LEU A 199 -14.12 19.31 0.43
CA LEU A 199 -14.43 18.39 -0.66
C LEU A 199 -15.69 17.56 -0.42
N THR A 200 -16.07 17.38 0.84
CA THR A 200 -17.28 16.64 1.22
C THR A 200 -18.42 17.57 1.68
N LEU A 201 -18.28 18.89 1.46
CA LEU A 201 -19.25 19.91 1.90
C LEU A 201 -19.65 19.72 3.38
N GLY A 202 -18.64 19.64 4.26
CA GLY A 202 -18.85 19.42 5.70
C GLY A 202 -19.41 18.03 6.06
N GLY A 203 -19.50 17.10 5.09
CA GLY A 203 -20.04 15.74 5.24
C GLY A 203 -21.44 15.56 4.68
N LEU A 204 -21.97 16.52 3.93
CA LEU A 204 -23.16 16.31 3.11
C LEU A 204 -22.91 15.23 2.05
N ILE A 205 -21.69 15.22 1.46
CA ILE A 205 -21.21 14.13 0.62
C ILE A 205 -20.62 13.06 1.54
N ASN A 206 -21.36 11.97 1.74
CA ASN A 206 -20.99 10.85 2.58
C ASN A 206 -21.38 9.51 1.91
N GLU A 207 -21.01 8.40 2.52
CA GLU A 207 -21.23 7.05 2.00
C GLU A 207 -22.73 6.71 1.83
N HIS A 208 -23.61 7.37 2.56
CA HIS A 208 -25.06 7.18 2.46
C HIS A 208 -25.66 8.07 1.35
N SER A 209 -25.30 9.37 1.33
CA SER A 209 -25.80 10.31 0.32
C SER A 209 -25.35 9.96 -1.09
N LEU A 210 -24.18 9.34 -1.24
CA LEU A 210 -23.65 8.88 -2.53
C LEU A 210 -24.29 7.59 -3.04
N ARG A 211 -24.97 6.79 -2.21
CA ARG A 211 -25.51 5.48 -2.60
C ARG A 211 -26.29 5.46 -3.90
N PRO A 212 -27.21 6.41 -4.18
CA PRO A 212 -27.94 6.40 -5.45
C PRO A 212 -27.01 6.56 -6.67
N VAL A 213 -26.05 7.49 -6.57
CA VAL A 213 -25.07 7.76 -7.64
C VAL A 213 -24.13 6.57 -7.83
N LEU A 214 -23.61 6.00 -6.74
CA LEU A 214 -22.76 4.81 -6.79
C LEU A 214 -23.49 3.63 -7.43
N ARG A 215 -24.77 3.41 -7.06
CA ARG A 215 -25.59 2.36 -7.65
C ARG A 215 -25.77 2.55 -9.17
N TRP A 216 -25.99 3.78 -9.60
CA TRP A 216 -26.11 4.10 -11.02
C TRP A 216 -24.79 3.84 -11.76
N LEU A 217 -23.66 4.33 -11.22
CA LEU A 217 -22.33 4.14 -11.80
C LEU A 217 -21.97 2.64 -11.93
N ILE A 218 -22.22 1.86 -10.86
CA ILE A 218 -21.93 0.42 -10.85
C ILE A 218 -22.78 -0.31 -11.91
N ARG A 219 -24.06 0.01 -12.00
CA ARG A 219 -24.97 -0.59 -13.01
C ARG A 219 -24.55 -0.29 -14.44
N HIS A 220 -23.90 0.84 -14.68
CA HIS A 220 -23.43 1.24 -16.01
C HIS A 220 -21.95 0.92 -16.24
N HIS A 221 -21.37 -0.02 -15.47
CA HIS A 221 -19.98 -0.49 -15.60
C HIS A 221 -18.90 0.57 -15.30
N TYR A 222 -19.24 1.65 -14.55
CA TYR A 222 -18.30 2.69 -14.09
C TYR A 222 -17.83 2.46 -12.65
N ALA A 223 -17.59 1.20 -12.26
CA ALA A 223 -17.18 0.85 -10.90
C ALA A 223 -15.90 1.57 -10.43
N GLY A 224 -14.95 1.79 -11.35
CA GLY A 224 -13.74 2.58 -11.05
C GLY A 224 -14.07 4.02 -10.67
N THR A 225 -14.92 4.70 -11.43
CA THR A 225 -15.39 6.06 -11.11
C THR A 225 -16.17 6.09 -9.81
N ALA A 226 -16.98 5.05 -9.55
CA ALA A 226 -17.71 4.92 -8.29
C ALA A 226 -16.76 4.83 -7.09
N MET A 227 -15.65 4.07 -7.22
CA MET A 227 -14.62 3.97 -6.18
C MET A 227 -13.92 5.33 -5.94
N GLU A 228 -13.53 6.03 -7.01
CA GLU A 228 -12.90 7.36 -6.87
C GLU A 228 -13.82 8.36 -6.17
N LEU A 229 -15.12 8.35 -6.49
CA LEU A 229 -16.11 9.19 -5.81
C LEU A 229 -16.26 8.81 -4.34
N LEU A 230 -16.29 7.51 -4.03
CA LEU A 230 -16.41 7.00 -2.66
C LEU A 230 -15.16 7.32 -1.82
N ARG A 231 -13.98 7.47 -2.43
CA ARG A 231 -12.75 7.87 -1.72
C ARG A 231 -12.89 9.22 -1.01
N LEU A 232 -13.73 10.14 -1.49
CA LEU A 232 -13.93 11.44 -0.83
C LEU A 232 -14.43 11.29 0.61
N PRO A 233 -15.60 10.67 0.87
CA PRO A 233 -16.05 10.46 2.23
C PRO A 233 -15.16 9.48 3.03
N LEU A 234 -14.55 8.47 2.40
CA LEU A 234 -13.64 7.55 3.09
C LEU A 234 -12.41 8.28 3.64
N ASN A 235 -11.76 9.14 2.86
CA ASN A 235 -10.63 9.94 3.36
C ASN A 235 -11.05 10.87 4.52
N ARG A 236 -12.22 11.50 4.41
CA ARG A 236 -12.76 12.31 5.52
C ARG A 236 -12.95 11.49 6.78
N ILE A 237 -13.53 10.29 6.67
CA ILE A 237 -13.73 9.36 7.78
C ILE A 237 -12.39 8.99 8.40
N GLY A 238 -11.41 8.59 7.59
CA GLY A 238 -10.06 8.23 8.02
C GLY A 238 -9.36 9.37 8.76
N VAL A 239 -9.36 10.58 8.19
CA VAL A 239 -8.74 11.76 8.83
C VAL A 239 -9.46 12.12 10.13
N ARG A 240 -10.78 12.12 10.18
CA ARG A 240 -11.53 12.37 11.43
C ARG A 240 -11.24 11.31 12.50
N ALA A 241 -11.17 10.03 12.10
CA ALA A 241 -10.80 8.95 13.01
C ALA A 241 -9.38 9.17 13.57
N LEU A 242 -8.42 9.52 12.72
CA LEU A 242 -7.04 9.80 13.10
C LEU A 242 -6.95 10.92 14.16
N PHE A 243 -7.64 12.05 13.95
CA PHE A 243 -7.66 13.14 14.92
C PHE A 243 -8.36 12.78 16.22
N ARG A 244 -9.43 11.97 16.17
CA ARG A 244 -10.14 11.47 17.36
C ARG A 244 -9.24 10.57 18.20
N GLU A 245 -8.60 9.58 17.57
CA GLU A 245 -7.65 8.66 18.21
C GLU A 245 -6.43 9.39 18.79
N ALA A 246 -5.91 10.40 18.06
CA ALA A 246 -4.81 11.23 18.54
C ALA A 246 -5.16 11.96 19.84
N ARG A 247 -6.37 12.59 19.90
CA ARG A 247 -6.85 13.26 21.12
C ARG A 247 -7.01 12.29 22.28
N ALA A 248 -7.61 11.12 22.03
CA ALA A 248 -7.78 10.08 23.06
C ALA A 248 -6.43 9.57 23.61
N SER A 249 -5.37 9.67 22.80
CA SER A 249 -4.00 9.24 23.12
C SER A 249 -3.10 10.38 23.61
N GLY A 250 -3.61 11.61 23.80
CA GLY A 250 -2.84 12.78 24.22
C GLY A 250 -1.82 13.31 23.17
N ILE A 251 -1.95 12.90 21.91
CA ILE A 251 -1.07 13.36 20.81
C ILE A 251 -1.62 14.68 20.25
N LYS A 252 -0.76 15.70 20.19
CA LYS A 252 -1.06 17.03 19.64
C LYS A 252 -0.62 17.18 18.18
#